data_aca36a883e0a6d0a10823f9852475472
#
_entry.id   aca36a883e0a6d0a10823f9852475472
#
_cell.length_a   1.000
_cell.length_b   1.000
_cell.length_c   1.000
_cell.angle_alpha   90.00
_cell.angle_beta   90.00
_cell.angle_gamma   90.00
#
_symmetry.space_group_name_H-M   'P 1'
#
loop_
_entity.id
_entity.type
_entity.pdbx_description
1 polymer ?
#
loop_
_entity_poly.entity_id
_entity_poly.type
_entity_poly.pdbx_seq_one_letter_code
_entity_poly.pdbx_strand_id
1 'polypeptide(L)'
;MVVRVISPYRRLHLNKKATDKQPYSKLPGVSLLKPLKGVDPNLINNLETFFELDYPKYEVLLCVQDHDDPAIDVCKKLLGKYPNVDARLFIGGKKVGINPKINNLMPGYEVAKYDLIWICDSGIRVTPDTLTDMANQMTEKVGLVHGLPYVADRQGFAATLEQVYFGTSHPRSYISANLTGFKCVTGMSCLMRKDVLDQAGGLIAFAQYIAEDYFMAKAIADRGWKFAMATQVAMQNSGSYSISQFQSRMIRWAKLRINMLPATIICEPISECFVASLVIGWAAHHVFRWDIMVFFMCHCLAWFIFDYIQLKGVQVCSLIFFGGYKSY
;
A
#
# COMPACT_ATOMS: atom_id res chain seq x y z
N MET A 1 6.74 -20.60 8.83
CA MET A 1 7.76 -19.59 9.20
C MET A 1 8.76 -19.32 8.07
N VAL A 2 9.42 -20.33 7.50
CA VAL A 2 10.36 -20.18 6.36
C VAL A 2 9.71 -19.49 5.14
N VAL A 3 8.46 -19.83 4.79
CA VAL A 3 7.71 -19.21 3.69
C VAL A 3 7.47 -17.71 3.93
N ARG A 4 7.38 -17.25 5.19
CA ARG A 4 7.17 -15.84 5.55
C ARG A 4 8.37 -14.94 5.22
N VAL A 5 9.58 -15.47 5.25
CA VAL A 5 10.81 -14.71 4.96
C VAL A 5 11.20 -14.84 3.48
N ILE A 6 11.08 -16.04 2.92
CA ILE A 6 11.51 -16.32 1.54
C ILE A 6 10.61 -15.64 0.51
N SER A 7 9.30 -15.54 0.74
CA SER A 7 8.37 -14.98 -0.26
C SER A 7 8.53 -13.46 -0.46
N PRO A 8 8.63 -12.61 0.59
CA PRO A 8 8.95 -11.20 0.39
C PRO A 8 10.34 -10.99 -0.20
N TYR A 9 11.33 -11.72 0.30
CA TYR A 9 12.69 -11.65 -0.20
C TYR A 9 12.76 -12.01 -1.70
N ARG A 10 12.10 -13.09 -2.13
CA ARG A 10 12.02 -13.45 -3.56
C ARG A 10 11.29 -12.39 -4.38
N ARG A 11 10.22 -11.80 -3.88
CA ARG A 11 9.45 -10.79 -4.63
C ARG A 11 10.16 -9.45 -4.71
N LEU A 12 10.76 -9.01 -3.61
CA LEU A 12 11.41 -7.70 -3.52
C LEU A 12 12.86 -7.71 -4.03
N HIS A 13 13.57 -8.85 -3.99
CA HIS A 13 14.99 -8.89 -4.32
C HIS A 13 15.37 -9.86 -5.45
N LEU A 14 14.62 -10.93 -5.67
CA LEU A 14 14.93 -11.93 -6.68
C LEU A 14 14.08 -11.85 -7.94
N ASN A 15 12.91 -11.21 -7.90
CA ASN A 15 12.27 -10.82 -9.14
C ASN A 15 13.11 -9.67 -9.72
N LYS A 16 13.83 -9.97 -10.82
CA LYS A 16 14.43 -8.93 -11.64
C LYS A 16 13.39 -7.84 -11.86
N LYS A 17 13.84 -6.59 -11.80
CA LYS A 17 13.00 -5.42 -12.05
C LYS A 17 12.03 -5.75 -13.18
N ALA A 18 10.75 -5.62 -12.90
CA ALA A 18 9.72 -5.88 -13.91
C ALA A 18 9.80 -4.90 -15.09
N THR A 19 10.65 -3.88 -14.99
CA THR A 19 10.94 -2.87 -16.01
C THR A 19 11.32 -3.44 -17.36
N ASP A 20 11.86 -4.66 -17.43
CA ASP A 20 12.39 -5.23 -18.69
C ASP A 20 11.39 -6.19 -19.36
N LYS A 21 10.14 -6.33 -18.86
CA LYS A 21 9.20 -7.35 -19.37
C LYS A 21 8.45 -6.96 -20.64
N GLN A 22 8.22 -5.67 -20.87
CA GLN A 22 7.51 -5.18 -22.05
C GLN A 22 8.28 -4.02 -22.68
N PRO A 23 8.24 -3.91 -24.03
CA PRO A 23 8.77 -2.71 -24.69
C PRO A 23 8.08 -1.46 -24.16
N TYR A 24 8.84 -0.41 -23.87
CA TYR A 24 8.37 0.86 -23.34
C TYR A 24 7.15 1.42 -24.10
N SER A 25 7.19 1.36 -25.43
CA SER A 25 6.10 1.83 -26.30
C SER A 25 4.80 1.02 -26.21
N LYS A 26 4.83 -0.20 -25.65
CA LYS A 26 3.66 -1.09 -25.52
C LYS A 26 3.02 -1.05 -24.15
N LEU A 27 3.57 -0.27 -23.22
CA LEU A 27 3.00 -0.11 -21.88
C LEU A 27 1.61 0.52 -21.97
N PRO A 28 0.61 0.01 -21.20
CA PRO A 28 -0.75 0.53 -21.22
C PRO A 28 -0.83 1.95 -20.64
N GLY A 29 -1.81 2.73 -21.06
CA GLY A 29 -2.06 4.04 -20.49
C GLY A 29 -2.58 3.95 -19.06
N VAL A 30 -2.21 4.91 -18.20
CA VAL A 30 -2.57 4.93 -16.78
C VAL A 30 -3.12 6.30 -16.36
N SER A 31 -4.29 6.32 -15.73
CA SER A 31 -4.83 7.51 -15.07
C SER A 31 -4.54 7.44 -13.56
N LEU A 32 -3.64 8.30 -13.10
CA LEU A 32 -3.29 8.41 -11.69
C LEU A 32 -4.28 9.31 -10.96
N LEU A 33 -4.96 8.80 -9.95
CA LEU A 33 -5.89 9.52 -9.07
C LEU A 33 -5.24 9.82 -7.72
N LYS A 34 -5.07 11.09 -7.39
CA LYS A 34 -4.45 11.59 -6.16
C LYS A 34 -5.46 12.31 -5.29
N PRO A 35 -6.03 11.66 -4.25
CA PRO A 35 -6.86 12.37 -3.28
C PRO A 35 -5.97 13.20 -2.36
N LEU A 36 -6.28 14.49 -2.25
CA LEU A 36 -5.51 15.44 -1.45
C LEU A 36 -6.41 16.09 -0.41
N LYS A 37 -5.87 16.32 0.78
CA LYS A 37 -6.49 17.07 1.86
C LYS A 37 -5.43 17.65 2.80
N GLY A 38 -5.42 18.97 2.92
CA GLY A 38 -4.44 19.69 3.72
C GLY A 38 -3.01 19.62 3.16
N VAL A 39 -2.08 20.26 3.82
CA VAL A 39 -0.66 20.27 3.44
C VAL A 39 0.17 19.62 4.53
N ASP A 40 0.75 18.47 4.21
CA ASP A 40 1.83 17.84 4.99
C ASP A 40 3.16 18.49 4.60
N PRO A 41 4.17 18.64 5.50
CA PRO A 41 5.45 19.23 5.19
C PRO A 41 6.16 18.65 3.96
N ASN A 42 5.92 17.37 3.67
CA ASN A 42 6.50 16.65 2.55
C ASN A 42 5.60 16.60 1.31
N LEU A 43 4.39 17.19 1.36
CA LEU A 43 3.39 17.03 0.30
C LEU A 43 3.91 17.41 -1.09
N ILE A 44 4.56 18.56 -1.20
CA ILE A 44 5.08 19.05 -2.49
C ILE A 44 6.13 18.09 -3.06
N ASN A 45 7.06 17.62 -2.23
CA ASN A 45 8.12 16.69 -2.66
C ASN A 45 7.54 15.32 -3.04
N ASN A 46 6.52 14.85 -2.32
CA ASN A 46 5.85 13.60 -2.64
C ASN A 46 5.09 13.70 -3.97
N LEU A 47 4.32 14.77 -4.16
CA LEU A 47 3.55 14.97 -5.39
C LEU A 47 4.46 15.12 -6.60
N GLU A 48 5.57 15.85 -6.45
CA GLU A 48 6.53 16.09 -7.53
C GLU A 48 7.05 14.81 -8.16
N THR A 49 7.28 13.75 -7.37
CA THR A 49 7.75 12.45 -7.89
C THR A 49 6.78 11.80 -8.90
N PHE A 50 5.51 12.19 -8.90
CA PHE A 50 4.52 11.71 -9.87
C PHE A 50 4.54 12.49 -11.18
N PHE A 51 5.13 13.68 -11.20
CA PHE A 51 5.39 14.46 -12.41
C PHE A 51 6.71 14.06 -13.07
N GLU A 52 7.58 13.34 -12.34
CA GLU A 52 8.89 12.87 -12.79
C GLU A 52 8.91 11.37 -13.14
N LEU A 53 7.72 10.75 -13.32
CA LEU A 53 7.62 9.35 -13.70
C LEU A 53 8.18 9.12 -15.10
N ASP A 54 9.05 8.11 -15.24
CA ASP A 54 9.51 7.59 -16.53
C ASP A 54 8.50 6.56 -17.05
N TYR A 55 7.42 7.08 -17.68
CA TYR A 55 6.35 6.26 -18.22
C TYR A 55 5.76 6.91 -19.49
N PRO A 56 5.52 6.13 -20.57
CA PRO A 56 5.22 6.72 -21.88
C PRO A 56 3.84 7.33 -21.99
N LYS A 57 2.85 6.88 -21.17
CA LYS A 57 1.44 7.20 -21.40
C LYS A 57 0.67 7.24 -20.08
N TYR A 58 0.67 8.37 -19.40
CA TYR A 58 -0.07 8.56 -18.16
C TYR A 58 -0.64 9.98 -18.06
N GLU A 59 -1.59 10.14 -17.15
CA GLU A 59 -2.13 11.44 -16.72
C GLU A 59 -2.17 11.50 -15.20
N VAL A 60 -2.09 12.70 -14.64
CA VAL A 60 -2.16 12.95 -13.19
C VAL A 60 -3.45 13.74 -12.86
N LEU A 61 -4.35 13.12 -12.11
CA LEU A 61 -5.63 13.69 -11.71
C LEU A 61 -5.59 14.03 -10.22
N LEU A 62 -5.28 15.29 -9.92
CA LEU A 62 -5.20 15.82 -8.57
C LEU A 62 -6.61 16.17 -8.09
N CYS A 63 -7.06 15.56 -7.00
CA CYS A 63 -8.45 15.74 -6.51
C CYS A 63 -8.42 16.34 -5.11
N VAL A 64 -9.06 17.51 -4.95
CA VAL A 64 -9.18 18.25 -3.69
C VAL A 64 -10.65 18.50 -3.41
N GLN A 65 -11.15 18.07 -2.24
CA GLN A 65 -12.58 18.16 -1.93
C GLN A 65 -13.02 19.57 -1.55
N ASP A 66 -12.25 20.27 -0.71
CA ASP A 66 -12.64 21.55 -0.14
C ASP A 66 -12.07 22.69 -0.99
N HIS A 67 -12.87 23.73 -1.24
CA HIS A 67 -12.49 24.83 -2.14
C HIS A 67 -11.42 25.77 -1.56
N ASP A 68 -11.25 25.77 -0.26
CA ASP A 68 -10.29 26.58 0.51
C ASP A 68 -9.09 25.75 1.02
N ASP A 69 -8.94 24.51 0.54
CA ASP A 69 -7.85 23.63 0.96
C ASP A 69 -6.48 24.15 0.48
N PRO A 70 -5.49 24.33 1.36
CA PRO A 70 -4.17 24.83 0.98
C PRO A 70 -3.41 23.89 0.02
N ALA A 71 -3.81 22.64 -0.14
CA ALA A 71 -3.25 21.73 -1.14
C ALA A 71 -3.47 22.23 -2.58
N ILE A 72 -4.48 23.09 -2.82
CA ILE A 72 -4.76 23.68 -4.13
C ILE A 72 -3.57 24.49 -4.64
N ASP A 73 -2.96 25.29 -3.78
CA ASP A 73 -1.81 26.13 -4.17
C ASP A 73 -0.57 25.28 -4.49
N VAL A 74 -0.36 24.19 -3.74
CA VAL A 74 0.70 23.21 -4.04
C VAL A 74 0.47 22.58 -5.42
N CYS A 75 -0.77 22.18 -5.72
CA CYS A 75 -1.13 21.62 -7.02
C CYS A 75 -0.88 22.62 -8.16
N LYS A 76 -1.35 23.87 -8.03
CA LYS A 76 -1.15 24.93 -9.04
C LYS A 76 0.33 25.19 -9.30
N LYS A 77 1.16 25.21 -8.24
CA LYS A 77 2.62 25.38 -8.37
C LYS A 77 3.25 24.23 -9.19
N LEU A 78 2.87 22.99 -8.94
CA LEU A 78 3.39 21.84 -9.69
C LEU A 78 2.90 21.83 -11.15
N LEU A 79 1.64 22.13 -11.39
CA LEU A 79 1.10 22.26 -12.74
C LEU A 79 1.84 23.34 -13.56
N GLY A 80 2.20 24.46 -12.94
CA GLY A 80 3.02 25.50 -13.57
C GLY A 80 4.47 25.07 -13.81
N LYS A 81 5.04 24.27 -12.90
CA LYS A 81 6.43 23.77 -13.01
C LYS A 81 6.58 22.70 -14.10
N TYR A 82 5.56 21.86 -14.30
CA TYR A 82 5.59 20.70 -15.22
C TYR A 82 4.51 20.82 -16.32
N PRO A 83 4.55 21.82 -17.19
CA PRO A 83 3.50 22.06 -18.20
C PRO A 83 3.40 20.96 -19.28
N ASN A 84 4.44 20.13 -19.41
CA ASN A 84 4.50 19.03 -20.38
C ASN A 84 3.85 17.73 -19.87
N VAL A 85 3.52 17.65 -18.58
CA VAL A 85 2.83 16.50 -18.00
C VAL A 85 1.31 16.70 -18.14
N ASP A 86 0.62 15.68 -18.66
CA ASP A 86 -0.86 15.72 -18.72
C ASP A 86 -1.43 15.63 -17.31
N ALA A 87 -1.59 16.77 -16.66
CA ALA A 87 -2.04 16.85 -15.28
C ALA A 87 -3.22 17.83 -15.14
N ARG A 88 -4.21 17.46 -14.33
CA ARG A 88 -5.42 18.25 -14.10
C ARG A 88 -5.78 18.30 -12.62
N LEU A 89 -6.30 19.45 -12.17
CA LEU A 89 -6.78 19.67 -10.82
C LEU A 89 -8.30 19.72 -10.78
N PHE A 90 -8.90 18.91 -9.91
CA PHE A 90 -10.34 18.86 -9.63
C PHE A 90 -10.61 19.38 -8.23
N ILE A 91 -11.47 20.37 -8.09
CA ILE A 91 -11.83 21.01 -6.83
C ILE A 91 -13.33 20.83 -6.57
N GLY A 92 -13.72 20.54 -5.32
CA GLY A 92 -15.12 20.47 -4.88
C GLY A 92 -15.63 19.05 -4.66
N GLY A 93 -14.97 18.01 -5.17
CA GLY A 93 -15.42 16.63 -5.03
C GLY A 93 -16.85 16.39 -5.54
N LYS A 94 -17.39 15.19 -5.27
CA LYS A 94 -18.79 14.83 -5.58
C LYS A 94 -19.35 13.98 -4.45
N LYS A 95 -20.33 14.46 -3.71
CA LYS A 95 -20.91 13.70 -2.60
C LYS A 95 -21.75 12.53 -3.14
N VAL A 96 -21.15 11.34 -3.14
CA VAL A 96 -21.78 10.09 -3.62
C VAL A 96 -21.99 9.07 -2.50
N GLY A 97 -21.40 9.28 -1.31
CA GLY A 97 -21.54 8.39 -0.17
C GLY A 97 -20.88 8.92 1.09
N ILE A 98 -20.67 8.04 2.07
CA ILE A 98 -20.07 8.38 3.37
C ILE A 98 -18.55 8.46 3.33
N ASN A 99 -17.90 7.85 2.32
CA ASN A 99 -16.43 7.82 2.22
C ASN A 99 -15.92 9.12 1.59
N PRO A 100 -15.20 9.97 2.37
CA PRO A 100 -14.71 11.25 1.86
C PRO A 100 -13.63 11.08 0.78
N LYS A 101 -12.85 9.99 0.82
CA LYS A 101 -11.82 9.71 -0.20
C LYS A 101 -12.47 9.45 -1.56
N ILE A 102 -13.53 8.65 -1.59
CA ILE A 102 -14.26 8.39 -2.85
C ILE A 102 -14.97 9.65 -3.34
N ASN A 103 -15.63 10.39 -2.44
CA ASN A 103 -16.27 11.66 -2.80
C ASN A 103 -15.25 12.62 -3.47
N ASN A 104 -14.03 12.66 -2.96
CA ASN A 104 -12.95 13.47 -3.50
C ASN A 104 -12.48 12.98 -4.88
N LEU A 105 -12.36 11.66 -5.07
CA LEU A 105 -11.83 11.04 -6.29
C LEU A 105 -12.82 11.01 -7.46
N MET A 106 -14.13 11.10 -7.20
CA MET A 106 -15.16 10.90 -8.23
C MET A 106 -14.99 11.78 -9.47
N PRO A 107 -14.75 13.10 -9.38
CA PRO A 107 -14.60 13.94 -10.56
C PRO A 107 -13.44 13.51 -11.46
N GLY A 108 -12.32 13.12 -10.87
CA GLY A 108 -11.15 12.60 -11.59
C GLY A 108 -11.44 11.23 -12.22
N TYR A 109 -12.13 10.34 -11.50
CA TYR A 109 -12.46 9.00 -11.98
C TYR A 109 -13.38 9.04 -13.21
N GLU A 110 -14.39 9.91 -13.21
CA GLU A 110 -15.36 10.05 -14.30
C GLU A 110 -14.71 10.49 -15.62
N VAL A 111 -13.61 11.23 -15.55
CA VAL A 111 -12.91 11.77 -16.75
C VAL A 111 -11.58 11.04 -17.03
N ALA A 112 -11.28 9.98 -16.29
CA ALA A 112 -10.06 9.20 -16.49
C ALA A 112 -10.04 8.58 -17.90
N LYS A 113 -8.95 8.83 -18.64
CA LYS A 113 -8.84 8.48 -20.07
C LYS A 113 -8.43 7.03 -20.31
N TYR A 114 -7.71 6.43 -19.34
CA TYR A 114 -6.99 5.18 -19.58
C TYR A 114 -7.63 3.99 -18.89
N ASP A 115 -7.33 2.80 -19.41
CA ASP A 115 -7.87 1.52 -18.94
C ASP A 115 -7.33 1.08 -17.57
N LEU A 116 -6.21 1.65 -17.14
CA LEU A 116 -5.65 1.43 -15.81
C LEU A 116 -5.83 2.66 -14.94
N ILE A 117 -6.36 2.45 -13.73
CA ILE A 117 -6.53 3.46 -12.71
C ILE A 117 -5.54 3.20 -11.59
N TRP A 118 -4.72 4.19 -11.25
CA TRP A 118 -3.81 4.12 -10.12
C TRP A 118 -4.28 5.06 -9.01
N ILE A 119 -4.89 4.53 -7.96
CA ILE A 119 -5.25 5.32 -6.76
C ILE A 119 -4.04 5.30 -5.83
N CYS A 120 -3.54 6.49 -5.48
CA CYS A 120 -2.35 6.64 -4.66
C CYS A 120 -2.49 7.79 -3.66
N ASP A 121 -2.35 7.49 -2.36
CA ASP A 121 -2.51 8.47 -1.27
C ASP A 121 -1.48 9.61 -1.35
N SER A 122 -1.83 10.78 -0.77
CA SER A 122 -1.01 12.00 -0.81
C SER A 122 0.37 11.85 -0.20
N GLY A 123 0.49 11.06 0.87
CA GLY A 123 1.75 10.82 1.58
C GLY A 123 2.69 9.80 0.92
N ILE A 124 2.37 9.29 -0.26
CA ILE A 124 3.22 8.32 -0.96
C ILE A 124 4.19 9.06 -1.89
N ARG A 125 5.44 8.64 -1.83
CA ARG A 125 6.55 9.00 -2.74
C ARG A 125 6.91 7.80 -3.62
N VAL A 126 7.31 8.04 -4.86
CA VAL A 126 7.64 7.01 -5.84
C VAL A 126 8.99 7.27 -6.51
N THR A 127 9.54 6.27 -7.19
CA THR A 127 10.68 6.43 -8.11
C THR A 127 10.19 6.55 -9.55
N PRO A 128 10.99 7.10 -10.47
CA PRO A 128 10.59 7.24 -11.87
C PRO A 128 10.10 5.95 -12.52
N ASP A 129 10.64 4.79 -12.14
CA ASP A 129 10.33 3.46 -12.69
C ASP A 129 9.19 2.72 -11.95
N THR A 130 8.60 3.30 -10.88
CA THR A 130 7.55 2.65 -10.07
C THR A 130 6.34 2.26 -10.91
N LEU A 131 5.85 3.16 -11.76
CA LEU A 131 4.68 2.87 -12.58
C LEU A 131 4.95 1.78 -13.62
N THR A 132 6.15 1.76 -14.20
CA THR A 132 6.62 0.72 -15.12
C THR A 132 6.66 -0.64 -14.43
N ASP A 133 7.16 -0.72 -13.19
CA ASP A 133 7.15 -1.95 -12.40
C ASP A 133 5.71 -2.45 -12.16
N MET A 134 4.82 -1.57 -11.71
CA MET A 134 3.42 -1.92 -11.45
C MET A 134 2.69 -2.37 -12.73
N ALA A 135 2.85 -1.67 -13.83
CA ALA A 135 2.22 -1.99 -15.12
C ALA A 135 2.69 -3.35 -15.65
N ASN A 136 3.96 -3.68 -15.48
CA ASN A 136 4.51 -4.98 -15.88
C ASN A 136 4.00 -6.15 -15.01
N GLN A 137 3.49 -5.90 -13.80
CA GLN A 137 2.80 -6.91 -12.99
C GLN A 137 1.32 -7.09 -13.41
N MET A 138 0.77 -6.17 -14.20
CA MET A 138 -0.63 -6.19 -14.68
C MET A 138 -0.77 -7.16 -15.88
N THR A 139 -0.62 -8.46 -15.61
CA THR A 139 -0.79 -9.51 -16.62
C THR A 139 -2.26 -9.72 -16.96
N GLU A 140 -2.57 -10.53 -17.97
CA GLU A 140 -3.95 -10.80 -18.43
C GLU A 140 -4.90 -11.30 -17.33
N LYS A 141 -4.37 -12.00 -16.31
CA LYS A 141 -5.16 -12.56 -15.19
C LYS A 141 -5.13 -11.70 -13.92
N VAL A 142 -4.40 -10.58 -13.93
CA VAL A 142 -4.27 -9.68 -12.78
C VAL A 142 -5.21 -8.50 -12.95
N GLY A 143 -6.10 -8.32 -12.01
CA GLY A 143 -7.04 -7.20 -11.94
C GLY A 143 -6.57 -6.04 -11.06
N LEU A 144 -5.64 -6.32 -10.13
CA LEU A 144 -5.13 -5.33 -9.20
C LEU A 144 -3.66 -5.60 -8.86
N VAL A 145 -2.85 -4.53 -8.88
CA VAL A 145 -1.46 -4.52 -8.41
C VAL A 145 -1.35 -3.50 -7.28
N HIS A 146 -0.76 -3.89 -6.14
CA HIS A 146 -0.55 -2.98 -5.02
C HIS A 146 0.91 -2.97 -4.56
N GLY A 147 1.37 -1.84 -4.00
CA GLY A 147 2.68 -1.74 -3.36
C GLY A 147 2.61 -2.17 -1.90
N LEU A 148 3.66 -2.84 -1.40
CA LEU A 148 3.81 -3.09 0.04
C LEU A 148 4.05 -1.75 0.75
N PRO A 149 3.21 -1.33 1.72
CA PRO A 149 3.44 -0.08 2.41
C PRO A 149 4.68 -0.17 3.31
N TYR A 150 5.50 0.86 3.24
CA TYR A 150 6.67 1.03 4.11
C TYR A 150 6.87 2.49 4.45
N VAL A 151 7.34 2.77 5.64
CA VAL A 151 7.64 4.13 6.12
C VAL A 151 9.14 4.31 6.15
N ALA A 152 9.64 5.26 5.37
CA ALA A 152 11.04 5.62 5.35
C ALA A 152 11.27 7.06 5.83
N ASP A 153 12.51 7.35 6.15
CA ASP A 153 13.07 8.68 6.37
C ASP A 153 12.49 9.49 7.55
N ARG A 154 11.78 8.82 8.48
CA ARG A 154 11.35 9.45 9.72
C ARG A 154 12.25 9.11 10.88
N GLN A 155 12.48 10.09 11.76
CA GLN A 155 13.23 9.92 12.98
C GLN A 155 12.31 9.93 14.20
N GLY A 156 12.79 9.34 15.30
CA GLY A 156 12.07 9.28 16.56
C GLY A 156 11.39 7.95 16.85
N PHE A 157 10.97 7.77 18.10
CA PHE A 157 10.45 6.50 18.60
C PHE A 157 9.14 6.06 17.91
N ALA A 158 8.21 6.99 17.68
CA ALA A 158 6.97 6.70 16.96
C ALA A 158 7.23 6.21 15.52
N ALA A 159 8.22 6.83 14.84
CA ALA A 159 8.64 6.40 13.52
C ALA A 159 9.26 5.01 13.52
N THR A 160 10.06 4.69 14.53
CA THR A 160 10.62 3.34 14.69
C THR A 160 9.52 2.29 14.89
N LEU A 161 8.52 2.56 15.76
CA LEU A 161 7.38 1.67 15.95
C LEU A 161 6.62 1.44 14.63
N GLU A 162 6.40 2.49 13.86
CA GLU A 162 5.73 2.42 12.58
C GLU A 162 6.54 1.63 11.54
N GLN A 163 7.86 1.86 11.45
CA GLN A 163 8.75 1.11 10.58
C GLN A 163 8.77 -0.39 10.91
N VAL A 164 8.83 -0.74 12.20
CA VAL A 164 8.76 -2.14 12.65
C VAL A 164 7.41 -2.74 12.25
N TYR A 165 6.30 -2.05 12.52
CA TYR A 165 4.96 -2.53 12.17
C TYR A 165 4.80 -2.79 10.66
N PHE A 166 5.18 -1.83 9.83
CA PHE A 166 5.11 -1.96 8.36
C PHE A 166 6.15 -2.90 7.78
N GLY A 167 7.30 -3.07 8.44
CA GLY A 167 8.35 -3.98 7.99
C GLY A 167 8.16 -5.43 8.44
N THR A 168 7.31 -5.70 9.44
CA THR A 168 7.09 -7.05 10.00
C THR A 168 5.65 -7.51 9.92
N SER A 169 4.73 -6.87 10.61
CA SER A 169 3.33 -7.31 10.72
C SER A 169 2.58 -7.24 9.38
N HIS A 170 2.73 -6.14 8.64
CA HIS A 170 2.08 -5.98 7.33
C HIS A 170 2.50 -7.04 6.30
N PRO A 171 3.81 -7.24 6.00
CA PRO A 171 4.23 -8.27 5.06
C PRO A 171 3.77 -9.67 5.47
N ARG A 172 3.78 -9.99 6.78
CA ARG A 172 3.24 -11.27 7.28
C ARG A 172 1.77 -11.44 6.95
N SER A 173 0.97 -10.38 7.20
CA SER A 173 -0.48 -10.40 6.94
C SER A 173 -0.79 -10.59 5.47
N TYR A 174 -0.12 -9.86 4.57
CA TYR A 174 -0.35 -9.99 3.11
C TYR A 174 0.04 -11.37 2.58
N ILE A 175 1.15 -11.93 3.04
CA ILE A 175 1.60 -13.25 2.59
C ILE A 175 0.68 -14.34 3.13
N SER A 176 0.35 -14.28 4.43
CA SER A 176 -0.55 -15.25 5.05
C SER A 176 -1.94 -15.22 4.43
N ALA A 177 -2.49 -14.03 4.18
CA ALA A 177 -3.77 -13.86 3.51
C ALA A 177 -3.75 -14.45 2.10
N ASN A 178 -2.72 -14.13 1.30
CA ASN A 178 -2.60 -14.68 -0.06
C ASN A 178 -2.49 -16.21 -0.09
N LEU A 179 -1.81 -16.82 0.90
CA LEU A 179 -1.66 -18.29 1.00
C LEU A 179 -2.98 -18.98 1.39
N THR A 180 -3.79 -18.33 2.22
CA THR A 180 -5.08 -18.87 2.69
C THR A 180 -6.26 -18.53 1.78
N GLY A 181 -6.00 -17.83 0.67
CA GLY A 181 -7.03 -17.40 -0.27
C GLY A 181 -7.75 -16.10 0.11
N PHE A 182 -7.48 -15.54 1.27
CA PHE A 182 -7.96 -14.21 1.63
C PHE A 182 -7.23 -13.14 0.78
N LYS A 183 -7.98 -12.15 0.32
CA LYS A 183 -7.41 -11.05 -0.44
C LYS A 183 -7.15 -9.87 0.49
N CYS A 184 -5.86 -9.60 0.72
CA CYS A 184 -5.40 -8.47 1.50
C CYS A 184 -4.63 -7.52 0.59
N VAL A 185 -5.04 -6.27 0.55
CA VAL A 185 -4.43 -5.20 -0.23
C VAL A 185 -4.26 -3.97 0.64
N THR A 186 -3.45 -3.01 0.19
CA THR A 186 -3.37 -1.69 0.80
C THR A 186 -3.96 -0.64 -0.13
N GLY A 187 -4.80 0.23 0.41
CA GLY A 187 -5.38 1.37 -0.31
C GLY A 187 -4.41 2.51 -0.58
N MET A 188 -3.17 2.43 -0.07
CA MET A 188 -2.21 3.53 -0.20
C MET A 188 -1.63 3.69 -1.62
N SER A 189 -1.52 2.57 -2.38
CA SER A 189 -1.03 2.56 -3.76
C SER A 189 -1.57 1.31 -4.45
N CYS A 190 -2.62 1.49 -5.25
CA CYS A 190 -3.30 0.42 -5.97
C CYS A 190 -3.51 0.78 -7.44
N LEU A 191 -2.94 -0.01 -8.34
CA LEU A 191 -3.18 0.02 -9.78
C LEU A 191 -4.23 -1.03 -10.12
N MET A 192 -5.32 -0.63 -10.78
CA MET A 192 -6.47 -1.51 -11.06
C MET A 192 -6.92 -1.37 -12.51
N ARG A 193 -7.55 -2.42 -13.04
CA ARG A 193 -8.26 -2.35 -14.32
C ARG A 193 -9.56 -1.58 -14.15
N LYS A 194 -9.72 -0.51 -14.93
CA LYS A 194 -10.92 0.34 -14.88
C LYS A 194 -12.17 -0.42 -15.30
N ASP A 195 -12.10 -1.21 -16.37
CA ASP A 195 -13.20 -2.02 -16.88
C ASP A 195 -13.71 -3.04 -15.83
N VAL A 196 -12.79 -3.67 -15.09
CA VAL A 196 -13.14 -4.60 -14.02
C VAL A 196 -13.79 -3.88 -12.83
N LEU A 197 -13.31 -2.68 -12.51
CA LEU A 197 -13.91 -1.85 -11.47
C LEU A 197 -15.28 -1.33 -11.90
N ASP A 198 -15.45 -0.92 -13.15
CA ASP A 198 -16.72 -0.48 -13.71
C ASP A 198 -17.78 -1.61 -13.73
N GLN A 199 -17.38 -2.83 -14.07
CA GLN A 199 -18.22 -4.04 -13.93
C GLN A 199 -18.64 -4.33 -12.49
N ALA A 200 -17.86 -3.87 -11.51
CA ALA A 200 -18.20 -3.96 -10.10
C ALA A 200 -19.13 -2.83 -9.61
N GLY A 201 -19.57 -1.95 -10.52
CA GLY A 201 -20.40 -0.79 -10.23
C GLY A 201 -19.64 0.52 -10.20
N GLY A 202 -18.37 0.54 -10.61
CA GLY A 202 -17.49 1.70 -10.59
C GLY A 202 -17.08 2.12 -9.18
N LEU A 203 -16.34 3.20 -9.10
CA LEU A 203 -15.84 3.71 -7.81
C LEU A 203 -16.99 4.10 -6.86
N ILE A 204 -18.11 4.56 -7.40
CA ILE A 204 -19.30 4.97 -6.64
C ILE A 204 -19.91 3.83 -5.80
N ALA A 205 -19.85 2.59 -6.27
CA ALA A 205 -20.38 1.43 -5.54
C ALA A 205 -19.70 1.22 -4.17
N PHE A 206 -18.48 1.74 -4.02
CA PHE A 206 -17.70 1.61 -2.80
C PHE A 206 -17.76 2.83 -1.88
N ALA A 207 -18.51 3.87 -2.26
CA ALA A 207 -18.65 5.11 -1.49
C ALA A 207 -19.34 4.93 -0.13
N GLN A 208 -20.00 3.80 0.09
CA GLN A 208 -20.65 3.44 1.36
C GLN A 208 -19.70 2.77 2.36
N TYR A 209 -18.47 2.47 1.99
CA TYR A 209 -17.50 1.76 2.82
C TYR A 209 -16.32 2.67 3.16
N ILE A 210 -15.96 2.74 4.45
CA ILE A 210 -14.75 3.48 4.89
C ILE A 210 -13.47 2.73 4.51
N ALA A 211 -13.52 1.39 4.43
CA ALA A 211 -12.44 0.54 3.92
C ALA A 211 -12.69 0.19 2.45
N GLU A 212 -12.77 1.19 1.60
CA GLU A 212 -13.08 1.06 0.17
C GLU A 212 -12.12 0.10 -0.54
N ASP A 213 -10.85 0.13 -0.16
CA ASP A 213 -9.79 -0.70 -0.72
C ASP A 213 -10.06 -2.19 -0.56
N TYR A 214 -10.49 -2.61 0.64
CA TYR A 214 -10.88 -3.99 0.89
C TYR A 214 -12.07 -4.43 0.03
N PHE A 215 -13.13 -3.61 -0.03
CA PHE A 215 -14.33 -3.96 -0.78
C PHE A 215 -14.12 -3.93 -2.30
N MET A 216 -13.31 -2.99 -2.82
CA MET A 216 -12.88 -2.99 -4.22
C MET A 216 -12.08 -4.26 -4.55
N ALA A 217 -11.10 -4.59 -3.71
CA ALA A 217 -10.32 -5.80 -3.88
C ALA A 217 -11.19 -7.06 -3.83
N LYS A 218 -12.11 -7.13 -2.87
CA LYS A 218 -13.06 -8.25 -2.78
C LYS A 218 -13.90 -8.37 -4.05
N ALA A 219 -14.46 -7.28 -4.55
CA ALA A 219 -15.29 -7.28 -5.76
C ALA A 219 -14.51 -7.72 -7.02
N ILE A 220 -13.24 -7.33 -7.13
CA ILE A 220 -12.33 -7.78 -8.18
C ILE A 220 -12.02 -9.28 -8.04
N ALA A 221 -11.73 -9.75 -6.81
CA ALA A 221 -11.46 -11.17 -6.54
C ALA A 221 -12.68 -12.07 -6.79
N ASP A 222 -13.87 -11.64 -6.39
CA ASP A 222 -15.12 -12.38 -6.59
C ASP A 222 -15.44 -12.58 -8.09
N ARG A 223 -14.86 -11.76 -8.97
CA ARG A 223 -14.91 -11.90 -10.43
C ARG A 223 -13.80 -12.79 -11.01
N GLY A 224 -13.04 -13.45 -10.15
CA GLY A 224 -11.99 -14.40 -10.56
C GLY A 224 -10.63 -13.76 -10.90
N TRP A 225 -10.46 -12.45 -10.72
CA TRP A 225 -9.20 -11.79 -10.99
C TRP A 225 -8.16 -12.05 -9.89
N LYS A 226 -6.92 -12.15 -10.29
CA LYS A 226 -5.76 -12.29 -9.38
C LYS A 226 -5.22 -10.94 -8.98
N PHE A 227 -4.49 -10.94 -7.85
CA PHE A 227 -3.72 -9.79 -7.39
C PHE A 227 -2.23 -10.04 -7.55
N ALA A 228 -1.49 -8.97 -7.79
CA ALA A 228 -0.04 -8.99 -7.75
C ALA A 228 0.46 -7.90 -6.79
N MET A 229 1.66 -8.09 -6.27
CA MET A 229 2.38 -7.09 -5.49
C MET A 229 3.49 -6.53 -6.36
N ALA A 230 3.62 -5.20 -6.38
CA ALA A 230 4.76 -4.52 -6.99
C ALA A 230 6.07 -5.01 -6.38
N THR A 231 7.17 -4.94 -7.13
CA THR A 231 8.50 -5.27 -6.60
C THR A 231 9.07 -4.14 -5.76
N GLN A 232 8.54 -2.93 -5.93
CA GLN A 232 8.87 -1.76 -5.13
C GLN A 232 7.86 -1.56 -3.99
N VAL A 233 8.34 -0.99 -2.88
CA VAL A 233 7.49 -0.63 -1.75
C VAL A 233 6.70 0.64 -2.05
N ALA A 234 5.46 0.74 -1.53
CA ALA A 234 4.72 1.99 -1.48
C ALA A 234 5.29 2.82 -0.31
N MET A 235 6.20 3.74 -0.63
CA MET A 235 6.94 4.49 0.38
C MET A 235 6.09 5.62 0.94
N GLN A 236 5.69 5.50 2.20
CA GLN A 236 5.02 6.56 2.92
C GLN A 236 6.04 7.56 3.46
N ASN A 237 5.97 8.80 3.02
CA ASN A 237 6.82 9.91 3.39
C ASN A 237 5.97 11.10 3.88
N SER A 238 5.17 10.89 4.92
CA SER A 238 4.44 11.97 5.60
C SER A 238 5.31 12.60 6.68
N GLY A 239 4.95 13.79 7.17
CA GLY A 239 5.63 14.44 8.29
C GLY A 239 5.69 13.56 9.55
N SER A 240 6.54 13.94 10.49
CA SER A 240 6.64 13.25 11.79
C SER A 240 5.33 13.37 12.56
N TYR A 241 4.97 12.35 13.30
CA TYR A 241 3.81 12.37 14.20
C TYR A 241 4.07 11.67 15.53
N SER A 242 3.19 11.94 16.49
CA SER A 242 3.35 11.49 17.87
C SER A 242 2.94 10.02 18.05
N ILE A 243 3.33 9.44 19.19
CA ILE A 243 2.89 8.10 19.60
C ILE A 243 1.36 8.01 19.66
N SER A 244 0.68 9.06 20.16
CA SER A 244 -0.78 9.08 20.25
C SER A 244 -1.45 9.05 18.87
N GLN A 245 -0.88 9.73 17.88
CA GLN A 245 -1.35 9.67 16.49
C GLN A 245 -1.15 8.29 15.89
N PHE A 246 0.01 7.64 16.15
CA PHE A 246 0.26 6.26 15.76
C PHE A 246 -0.77 5.30 16.38
N GLN A 247 -1.00 5.39 17.71
CA GLN A 247 -1.99 4.58 18.40
C GLN A 247 -3.40 4.79 17.83
N SER A 248 -3.80 6.04 17.60
CA SER A 248 -5.12 6.37 17.05
C SER A 248 -5.30 5.75 15.64
N ARG A 249 -4.25 5.74 14.83
CA ARG A 249 -4.23 5.07 13.52
C ARG A 249 -4.40 3.56 13.66
N MET A 250 -3.67 2.92 14.57
CA MET A 250 -3.76 1.48 14.80
C MET A 250 -5.13 1.07 15.32
N ILE A 251 -5.70 1.83 16.26
CA ILE A 251 -7.06 1.59 16.79
C ILE A 251 -8.10 1.71 15.68
N ARG A 252 -7.99 2.74 14.83
CA ARG A 252 -8.90 2.89 13.68
C ARG A 252 -8.84 1.69 12.74
N TRP A 253 -7.65 1.21 12.42
CA TRP A 253 -7.48 0.05 11.55
C TRP A 253 -7.98 -1.25 12.21
N ALA A 254 -7.72 -1.43 13.50
CA ALA A 254 -8.25 -2.57 14.25
C ALA A 254 -9.79 -2.58 14.23
N LYS A 255 -10.44 -1.43 14.50
CA LYS A 255 -11.90 -1.29 14.42
C LYS A 255 -12.43 -1.64 13.03
N LEU A 256 -11.79 -1.19 11.95
CA LEU A 256 -12.20 -1.54 10.58
C LEU A 256 -12.07 -3.04 10.34
N ARG A 257 -10.92 -3.66 10.70
CA ARG A 257 -10.70 -5.11 10.51
C ARG A 257 -11.73 -5.94 11.27
N ILE A 258 -12.00 -5.61 12.52
CA ILE A 258 -13.00 -6.32 13.35
C ILE A 258 -14.39 -6.24 12.72
N ASN A 259 -14.78 -5.08 12.20
CA ASN A 259 -16.08 -4.91 11.54
C ASN A 259 -16.17 -5.66 10.20
N MET A 260 -15.07 -5.77 9.46
CA MET A 260 -15.04 -6.51 8.19
C MET A 260 -14.90 -8.02 8.37
N LEU A 261 -14.08 -8.43 9.33
CA LEU A 261 -13.71 -9.82 9.61
C LEU A 261 -13.72 -10.06 11.12
N PRO A 262 -14.89 -10.32 11.75
CA PRO A 262 -15.00 -10.43 13.22
C PRO A 262 -14.08 -11.49 13.84
N ALA A 263 -13.75 -12.55 13.11
CA ALA A 263 -12.81 -13.58 13.56
C ALA A 263 -11.41 -13.04 13.88
N THR A 264 -11.03 -11.86 13.38
CA THR A 264 -9.73 -11.22 13.66
C THR A 264 -9.56 -10.89 15.14
N ILE A 265 -10.65 -10.66 15.89
CA ILE A 265 -10.60 -10.48 17.36
C ILE A 265 -9.88 -11.63 18.06
N ILE A 266 -10.06 -12.85 17.56
CA ILE A 266 -9.48 -14.06 18.14
C ILE A 266 -8.20 -14.45 17.40
N CYS A 267 -8.24 -14.44 16.07
CA CYS A 267 -7.13 -14.95 15.25
C CYS A 267 -5.88 -14.07 15.32
N GLU A 268 -6.02 -12.73 15.36
CA GLU A 268 -4.85 -11.83 15.44
C GLU A 268 -4.06 -12.04 16.76
N PRO A 269 -4.66 -11.97 17.96
CA PRO A 269 -3.93 -12.21 19.21
C PRO A 269 -3.28 -13.60 19.30
N ILE A 270 -3.99 -14.64 18.86
CA ILE A 270 -3.45 -16.03 18.88
C ILE A 270 -2.26 -16.19 17.94
N SER A 271 -2.26 -15.47 16.82
CA SER A 271 -1.18 -15.52 15.83
C SER A 271 0.03 -14.66 16.18
N GLU A 272 -0.02 -13.86 17.24
CA GLU A 272 1.11 -13.04 17.68
C GLU A 272 2.15 -13.86 18.45
N CYS A 273 3.41 -13.40 18.45
CA CYS A 273 4.59 -14.13 18.89
C CYS A 273 4.40 -14.84 20.23
N PHE A 274 4.04 -14.10 21.28
CA PHE A 274 4.02 -14.65 22.65
C PHE A 274 2.90 -15.66 22.84
N VAL A 275 1.69 -15.35 22.36
CA VAL A 275 0.54 -16.27 22.50
C VAL A 275 0.76 -17.52 21.66
N ALA A 276 1.20 -17.35 20.40
CA ALA A 276 1.54 -18.47 19.54
C ALA A 276 2.64 -19.37 20.15
N SER A 277 3.68 -18.76 20.76
CA SER A 277 4.76 -19.50 21.40
C SER A 277 4.26 -20.34 22.57
N LEU A 278 3.36 -19.80 23.40
CA LEU A 278 2.78 -20.54 24.53
C LEU A 278 1.88 -21.68 24.05
N VAL A 279 0.99 -21.42 23.10
CA VAL A 279 0.04 -22.44 22.58
C VAL A 279 0.80 -23.58 21.88
N ILE A 280 1.76 -23.25 21.03
CA ILE A 280 2.56 -24.26 20.32
C ILE A 280 3.49 -25.00 21.30
N GLY A 281 4.08 -24.28 22.28
CA GLY A 281 4.92 -24.87 23.32
C GLY A 281 4.15 -25.87 24.19
N TRP A 282 2.92 -25.53 24.57
CA TRP A 282 2.01 -26.45 25.27
C TRP A 282 1.72 -27.70 24.44
N ALA A 283 1.39 -27.54 23.16
CA ALA A 283 1.13 -28.65 22.26
C ALA A 283 2.40 -29.52 22.07
N ALA A 284 3.58 -28.91 21.90
CA ALA A 284 4.84 -29.62 21.78
C ALA A 284 5.22 -30.39 23.07
N HIS A 285 4.93 -29.83 24.24
CA HIS A 285 5.08 -30.54 25.51
C HIS A 285 4.18 -31.78 25.57
N HIS A 286 2.93 -31.64 25.15
CA HIS A 286 1.98 -32.75 25.19
C HIS A 286 2.36 -33.91 24.25
N VAL A 287 2.83 -33.59 23.05
CA VAL A 287 3.17 -34.57 22.00
C VAL A 287 4.57 -35.12 22.16
N PHE A 288 5.57 -34.23 22.38
CA PHE A 288 6.98 -34.56 22.33
C PHE A 288 7.67 -34.53 23.71
N ARG A 289 6.95 -34.16 24.79
CA ARG A 289 7.49 -33.97 26.15
C ARG A 289 8.55 -32.88 26.21
N TRP A 290 8.55 -31.91 25.30
CA TRP A 290 9.49 -30.81 25.36
C TRP A 290 9.14 -29.85 26.51
N ASP A 291 10.18 -29.23 27.09
CA ASP A 291 9.95 -28.20 28.10
C ASP A 291 9.30 -26.96 27.49
N ILE A 292 8.18 -26.47 28.09
CA ILE A 292 7.39 -25.37 27.56
C ILE A 292 8.18 -24.07 27.55
N MET A 293 8.99 -23.81 28.63
CA MET A 293 9.72 -22.54 28.71
C MET A 293 10.92 -22.52 27.76
N VAL A 294 11.62 -23.65 27.60
CA VAL A 294 12.69 -23.77 26.61
C VAL A 294 12.13 -23.58 25.20
N PHE A 295 11.00 -24.21 24.88
CA PHE A 295 10.34 -24.00 23.57
C PHE A 295 9.94 -22.55 23.37
N PHE A 296 9.29 -21.95 24.39
CA PHE A 296 8.86 -20.54 24.35
C PHE A 296 10.02 -19.60 24.03
N MET A 297 11.14 -19.73 24.76
CA MET A 297 12.32 -18.89 24.54
C MET A 297 12.94 -19.09 23.17
N CYS A 298 13.11 -20.33 22.72
CA CYS A 298 13.63 -20.64 21.39
C CYS A 298 12.72 -20.12 20.27
N HIS A 299 11.40 -20.28 20.41
CA HIS A 299 10.45 -19.82 19.42
C HIS A 299 10.40 -18.29 19.34
N CYS A 300 10.38 -17.59 20.48
CA CYS A 300 10.47 -16.14 20.53
C CYS A 300 11.75 -15.62 19.89
N LEU A 301 12.92 -16.21 20.23
CA LEU A 301 14.19 -15.82 19.62
C LEU A 301 14.16 -15.99 18.10
N ALA A 302 13.71 -17.15 17.62
CA ALA A 302 13.57 -17.40 16.20
C ALA A 302 12.60 -16.41 15.53
N TRP A 303 11.50 -16.07 16.20
CA TRP A 303 10.54 -15.09 15.70
C TRP A 303 11.19 -13.72 15.50
N PHE A 304 11.90 -13.20 16.51
CA PHE A 304 12.58 -11.91 16.44
C PHE A 304 13.69 -11.89 15.39
N ILE A 305 14.46 -12.98 15.24
CA ILE A 305 15.47 -13.09 14.18
C ILE A 305 14.81 -13.00 12.80
N PHE A 306 13.71 -13.71 12.57
CA PHE A 306 13.02 -13.68 11.30
C PHE A 306 12.35 -12.33 11.02
N ASP A 307 11.79 -11.68 12.03
CA ASP A 307 11.24 -10.33 11.90
C ASP A 307 12.36 -9.31 11.57
N TYR A 308 13.52 -9.44 12.20
CA TYR A 308 14.69 -8.60 11.89
C TYR A 308 15.16 -8.79 10.44
N ILE A 309 15.30 -10.05 9.99
CA ILE A 309 15.69 -10.34 8.60
C ILE A 309 14.64 -9.77 7.62
N GLN A 310 13.36 -9.93 7.91
CA GLN A 310 12.27 -9.41 7.08
C GLN A 310 12.31 -7.88 7.02
N LEU A 311 12.44 -7.22 8.18
CA LEU A 311 12.54 -5.76 8.26
C LEU A 311 13.73 -5.24 7.45
N LYS A 312 14.92 -5.88 7.60
CA LYS A 312 16.10 -5.50 6.81
C LYS A 312 15.89 -5.73 5.32
N GLY A 313 15.24 -6.81 4.92
CA GLY A 313 14.87 -7.05 3.52
C GLY A 313 14.02 -5.92 2.92
N VAL A 314 13.01 -5.45 3.65
CA VAL A 314 12.16 -4.32 3.21
C VAL A 314 12.95 -3.01 3.20
N GLN A 315 13.82 -2.77 4.20
CA GLN A 315 14.68 -1.58 4.26
C GLN A 315 15.67 -1.50 3.10
N VAL A 316 16.36 -2.61 2.79
CA VAL A 316 17.32 -2.67 1.68
C VAL A 316 16.62 -2.39 0.35
N CYS A 317 15.42 -2.91 0.15
CA CYS A 317 14.61 -2.58 -1.02
C CYS A 317 14.37 -1.06 -1.11
N SER A 318 13.97 -0.42 -0.02
CA SER A 318 13.75 1.03 0.01
C SER A 318 15.04 1.83 -0.26
N LEU A 319 16.18 1.42 0.30
CA LEU A 319 17.47 2.08 0.11
C LEU A 319 18.02 1.94 -1.32
N ILE A 320 17.85 0.78 -1.95
CA ILE A 320 18.30 0.55 -3.34
C ILE A 320 17.51 1.44 -4.30
N PHE A 321 16.20 1.59 -4.09
CA PHE A 321 15.36 2.38 -4.98
C PHE A 321 15.39 3.88 -4.72
N PHE A 322 15.62 4.31 -3.48
CA PHE A 322 15.55 5.71 -3.08
C PHE A 322 16.91 6.31 -2.64
N GLY A 323 17.93 5.49 -2.39
CA GLY A 323 19.27 5.95 -1.97
C GLY A 323 20.06 6.67 -3.06
N GLY A 324 19.61 6.63 -4.31
CA GLY A 324 20.18 7.43 -5.40
C GLY A 324 19.73 8.91 -5.41
N TYR A 325 18.66 9.23 -4.71
CA TYR A 325 18.19 10.60 -4.54
C TYR A 325 18.82 11.19 -3.27
N LYS A 326 20.06 11.66 -3.37
CA LYS A 326 20.62 12.57 -2.35
C LYS A 326 19.77 13.82 -2.31
N SER A 327 19.26 14.14 -1.12
CA SER A 327 18.75 15.46 -0.79
C SER A 327 19.81 16.52 -1.15
N TYR A 328 19.52 17.38 -2.09
CA TYR A 328 20.14 18.69 -2.23
C TYR A 328 19.30 19.72 -1.50
#